data_24ce2123fd36951e49160f9aac8457aa
#
_entry.id   24ce2123fd36951e49160f9aac8457aa
#
_cell.length_a   1.000
_cell.length_b   1.000
_cell.length_c   1.000
_cell.angle_alpha   90.00
_cell.angle_beta   90.00
_cell.angle_gamma   90.00
#
_symmetry.space_group_name_H-M   'P 1'
#
loop_
_entity.id
_entity.type
_entity.pdbx_description
1 polymer ?
#
loop_
_entity_poly.entity_id
_entity_poly.type
_entity_poly.pdbx_seq_one_letter_code
_entity_poly.pdbx_strand_id
1 'polypeptide(L)'
;MNLEYGPQYDQFRSEVRAFLDRHKNSKPAQSLMEVSAAERARWLSLLIEHGYWARTIPKQYGGYGAEPDLLATVIMDEEFNRAGVSRGMNAQGPAMLVPTLLEHGSEEQKQRWIAPTLRGEVIWCQGYSEPGSGSDLASLSTSAREDGGDFLINGQKIWTSTADKSQMMFVLVRTEPNAPKHSGISYILLAMDTPGIEVQPLETMSGAIGENSFNQVFFRDVRVPQANVVGRRGEGWKIANTTLVHERASLNANAEGLWLRLVKLMRKETANGVPAIAHPLYRDRLLRLQSRALAMKHHSMRLLTCGLRGESPGVAGLVVKLQNCQLSFDIAALAIDVMGELGSLYDHAKYERERGFWQAHSFFALGLIIGGGTAQIQKNIIAERGLGLPREPKVASA
;
A
#
# COMPACT_ATOMS: atom_id res chain seq x y z
N MET A 1 -14.79 -26.71 1.27
CA MET A 1 -13.55 -25.92 1.02
C MET A 1 -12.40 -26.93 1.07
N ASN A 2 -11.69 -27.13 -0.03
CA ASN A 2 -10.48 -27.93 -0.01
C ASN A 2 -9.32 -27.03 0.46
N LEU A 3 -8.64 -27.41 1.53
CA LEU A 3 -7.51 -26.65 2.10
C LEU A 3 -6.15 -27.16 1.60
N GLU A 4 -6.16 -28.24 0.82
CA GLU A 4 -4.96 -28.80 0.21
C GLU A 4 -4.82 -28.28 -1.21
N TYR A 5 -3.62 -27.83 -1.56
CA TYR A 5 -3.37 -27.20 -2.86
C TYR A 5 -3.08 -28.21 -3.98
N GLY A 6 -2.82 -29.48 -3.62
CA GLY A 6 -2.49 -30.55 -4.56
C GLY A 6 -0.97 -30.75 -4.78
N PRO A 7 -0.56 -31.94 -5.28
CA PRO A 7 0.86 -32.35 -5.34
C PRO A 7 1.77 -31.41 -6.14
N GLN A 8 1.26 -30.81 -7.22
CA GLN A 8 2.02 -29.84 -8.04
C GLN A 8 2.43 -28.59 -7.23
N TYR A 9 1.60 -28.18 -6.29
CA TYR A 9 1.88 -27.04 -5.43
C TYR A 9 2.80 -27.39 -4.26
N ASP A 10 2.83 -28.64 -3.81
CA ASP A 10 3.81 -29.14 -2.84
C ASP A 10 5.22 -29.15 -3.44
N GLN A 11 5.34 -29.54 -4.72
CA GLN A 11 6.59 -29.43 -5.46
C GLN A 11 7.01 -27.97 -5.59
N PHE A 12 6.12 -27.09 -6.05
CA PHE A 12 6.41 -25.67 -6.19
C PHE A 12 6.84 -25.04 -4.85
N ARG A 13 6.18 -25.41 -3.75
CA ARG A 13 6.58 -24.97 -2.40
C ARG A 13 8.00 -25.39 -2.06
N SER A 14 8.37 -26.62 -2.41
CA SER A 14 9.71 -27.15 -2.20
C SER A 14 10.76 -26.41 -3.03
N GLU A 15 10.43 -26.04 -4.27
CA GLU A 15 11.29 -25.23 -5.15
C GLU A 15 11.52 -23.82 -4.57
N VAL A 16 10.45 -23.15 -4.05
CA VAL A 16 10.57 -21.84 -3.37
C VAL A 16 11.50 -21.94 -2.16
N ARG A 17 11.34 -22.99 -1.33
CA ARG A 17 12.21 -23.22 -0.17
C ARG A 17 13.67 -23.41 -0.57
N ALA A 18 13.91 -24.26 -1.55
CA ALA A 18 15.27 -24.51 -2.05
C ALA A 18 15.93 -23.25 -2.62
N PHE A 19 15.16 -22.39 -3.30
CA PHE A 19 15.64 -21.09 -3.75
C PHE A 19 16.04 -20.20 -2.56
N LEU A 20 15.17 -20.06 -1.57
CA LEU A 20 15.42 -19.24 -0.38
C LEU A 20 16.65 -19.71 0.40
N ASP A 21 16.82 -21.02 0.55
CA ASP A 21 17.99 -21.63 1.22
C ASP A 21 19.27 -21.36 0.43
N ARG A 22 19.24 -21.51 -0.89
CA ARG A 22 20.40 -21.27 -1.78
C ARG A 22 20.83 -19.80 -1.73
N HIS A 23 19.89 -18.87 -1.67
CA HIS A 23 20.14 -17.42 -1.75
C HIS A 23 20.10 -16.72 -0.38
N LYS A 24 20.11 -17.46 0.74
CA LYS A 24 20.06 -16.90 2.10
C LYS A 24 21.12 -15.82 2.39
N ASN A 25 22.31 -15.94 1.75
CA ASN A 25 23.40 -14.97 1.92
C ASN A 25 23.34 -13.79 0.93
N SER A 26 22.45 -13.84 -0.05
CA SER A 26 22.27 -12.80 -1.08
C SER A 26 21.07 -11.89 -0.76
N LYS A 27 20.26 -12.25 0.25
CA LYS A 27 19.10 -11.44 0.65
C LYS A 27 19.60 -10.13 1.28
N PRO A 28 18.90 -9.02 1.03
CA PRO A 28 19.18 -7.76 1.71
C PRO A 28 19.07 -7.90 3.23
N ALA A 29 20.02 -7.28 3.94
CA ALA A 29 20.04 -7.32 5.42
C ALA A 29 18.99 -6.38 6.04
N GLN A 30 18.55 -5.40 5.29
CA GLN A 30 17.59 -4.35 5.67
C GLN A 30 16.40 -4.32 4.71
N SER A 31 15.45 -3.41 4.97
CA SER A 31 14.37 -3.13 4.04
C SER A 31 14.90 -2.73 2.65
N LEU A 32 14.18 -3.15 1.60
CA LEU A 32 14.50 -2.79 0.22
C LEU A 32 14.48 -1.26 -0.03
N MET A 33 13.85 -0.48 0.84
CA MET A 33 13.88 0.98 0.77
C MET A 33 15.16 1.59 1.39
N GLU A 34 15.84 0.84 2.27
CA GLU A 34 17.01 1.31 3.03
C GLU A 34 18.36 0.88 2.42
N VAL A 35 18.34 -0.20 1.63
CA VAL A 35 19.56 -0.68 0.95
C VAL A 35 19.90 0.16 -0.28
N SER A 36 21.15 0.06 -0.76
CA SER A 36 21.58 0.76 -1.97
C SER A 36 20.74 0.35 -3.20
N ALA A 37 20.61 1.27 -4.17
CA ALA A 37 19.91 1.00 -5.42
C ALA A 37 20.50 -0.23 -6.15
N ALA A 38 21.81 -0.41 -6.12
CA ALA A 38 22.49 -1.54 -6.74
C ALA A 38 22.17 -2.88 -6.05
N GLU A 39 22.12 -2.91 -4.72
CA GLU A 39 21.75 -4.11 -3.96
C GLU A 39 20.28 -4.46 -4.16
N ARG A 40 19.40 -3.48 -4.11
CA ARG A 40 17.99 -3.61 -4.40
C ARG A 40 17.73 -4.16 -5.80
N ALA A 41 18.36 -3.57 -6.83
CA ALA A 41 18.20 -4.00 -8.20
C ALA A 41 18.72 -5.44 -8.42
N ARG A 42 19.85 -5.82 -7.81
CA ARG A 42 20.34 -7.21 -7.89
C ARG A 42 19.35 -8.21 -7.30
N TRP A 43 18.81 -7.92 -6.11
CA TRP A 43 17.86 -8.81 -5.47
C TRP A 43 16.56 -8.92 -6.25
N LEU A 44 15.98 -7.81 -6.68
CA LEU A 44 14.73 -7.82 -7.44
C LEU A 44 14.90 -8.47 -8.81
N SER A 45 16.02 -8.25 -9.51
CA SER A 45 16.33 -8.94 -10.78
C SER A 45 16.42 -10.45 -10.58
N LEU A 46 17.10 -10.92 -9.54
CA LEU A 46 17.18 -12.34 -9.19
C LEU A 46 15.79 -12.93 -8.95
N LEU A 47 14.93 -12.22 -8.24
CA LEU A 47 13.55 -12.67 -8.01
C LEU A 47 12.72 -12.69 -9.30
N ILE A 48 12.92 -11.71 -10.21
CA ILE A 48 12.26 -11.70 -11.52
C ILE A 48 12.69 -12.90 -12.35
N GLU A 49 14.00 -13.17 -12.45
CA GLU A 49 14.56 -14.30 -13.21
C GLU A 49 13.97 -15.65 -12.80
N HIS A 50 13.66 -15.81 -11.51
CA HIS A 50 13.09 -17.05 -10.97
C HIS A 50 11.55 -17.02 -10.87
N GLY A 51 10.90 -15.96 -11.32
CA GLY A 51 9.43 -15.81 -11.31
C GLY A 51 8.81 -15.61 -9.92
N TYR A 52 9.59 -15.14 -8.95
CA TYR A 52 9.11 -14.82 -7.60
C TYR A 52 8.69 -13.38 -7.42
N TRP A 53 9.13 -12.48 -8.31
CA TRP A 53 8.69 -11.09 -8.38
C TRP A 53 8.25 -10.74 -9.80
N ALA A 54 7.29 -9.80 -9.93
CA ALA A 54 6.73 -9.36 -11.22
C ALA A 54 6.29 -10.52 -12.13
N ARG A 55 5.75 -11.58 -11.53
CA ARG A 55 5.49 -12.87 -12.19
C ARG A 55 4.59 -12.76 -13.41
N THR A 56 3.52 -11.97 -13.33
CA THR A 56 2.51 -11.82 -14.40
C THR A 56 2.77 -10.64 -15.33
N ILE A 57 3.79 -9.82 -15.04
CA ILE A 57 4.16 -8.70 -15.90
C ILE A 57 4.82 -9.25 -17.16
N PRO A 58 4.43 -8.80 -18.38
CA PRO A 58 5.00 -9.28 -19.62
C PRO A 58 6.52 -9.11 -19.69
N LYS A 59 7.21 -10.07 -20.30
CA LYS A 59 8.68 -10.06 -20.47
C LYS A 59 9.18 -8.83 -21.20
N GLN A 60 8.44 -8.34 -22.19
CA GLN A 60 8.77 -7.14 -22.96
C GLN A 60 8.85 -5.87 -22.10
N TYR A 61 8.23 -5.87 -20.90
CA TYR A 61 8.31 -4.78 -19.92
C TYR A 61 9.15 -5.14 -18.70
N GLY A 62 9.97 -6.19 -18.80
CA GLY A 62 10.92 -6.59 -17.75
C GLY A 62 10.33 -7.46 -16.63
N GLY A 63 9.16 -8.03 -16.81
CA GLY A 63 8.59 -9.03 -15.90
C GLY A 63 8.97 -10.45 -16.26
N TYR A 64 8.49 -11.43 -15.50
CA TYR A 64 8.72 -12.84 -15.75
C TYR A 64 7.81 -13.41 -16.86
N GLY A 65 6.60 -12.85 -17.04
CA GLY A 65 5.68 -13.21 -18.11
C GLY A 65 5.00 -14.56 -17.96
N ALA A 66 4.73 -15.01 -16.74
CA ALA A 66 3.93 -16.19 -16.48
C ALA A 66 2.42 -15.86 -16.48
N GLU A 67 1.62 -16.87 -16.77
CA GLU A 67 0.18 -16.77 -16.56
C GLU A 67 -0.15 -16.58 -15.07
N PRO A 68 -1.25 -15.88 -14.76
CA PRO A 68 -1.71 -15.67 -13.40
C PRO A 68 -1.99 -17.01 -12.69
N ASP A 69 -1.34 -17.22 -11.55
CA ASP A 69 -1.58 -18.36 -10.67
C ASP A 69 -1.69 -17.86 -9.22
N LEU A 70 -2.93 -17.82 -8.74
CA LEU A 70 -3.24 -17.31 -7.41
C LEU A 70 -2.70 -18.19 -6.30
N LEU A 71 -2.71 -19.52 -6.47
CA LEU A 71 -2.20 -20.45 -5.46
C LEU A 71 -0.67 -20.40 -5.39
N ALA A 72 0.01 -20.32 -6.52
CA ALA A 72 1.46 -20.10 -6.55
C ALA A 72 1.82 -18.76 -5.85
N THR A 73 1.01 -17.71 -6.04
CA THR A 73 1.23 -16.43 -5.37
C THR A 73 1.11 -16.57 -3.86
N VAL A 74 0.07 -17.24 -3.36
CA VAL A 74 -0.11 -17.50 -1.91
C VAL A 74 1.06 -18.29 -1.34
N ILE A 75 1.51 -19.35 -2.04
CA ILE A 75 2.63 -20.18 -1.59
C ILE A 75 3.93 -19.35 -1.51
N MET A 76 4.19 -18.53 -2.52
CA MET A 76 5.35 -17.64 -2.50
C MET A 76 5.29 -16.69 -1.29
N ASP A 77 4.13 -16.06 -1.03
CA ASP A 77 3.97 -15.16 0.12
C ASP A 77 4.16 -15.89 1.45
N GLU A 78 3.61 -17.09 1.62
CA GLU A 78 3.80 -17.91 2.81
C GLU A 78 5.28 -18.26 3.05
N GLU A 79 5.99 -18.74 2.02
CA GLU A 79 7.36 -19.21 2.18
C GLU A 79 8.36 -18.05 2.36
N PHE A 80 8.18 -16.92 1.64
CA PHE A 80 9.01 -15.72 1.82
C PHE A 80 8.79 -15.11 3.20
N ASN A 81 7.53 -15.02 3.66
CA ASN A 81 7.21 -14.52 5.01
C ASN A 81 7.79 -15.45 6.09
N ARG A 82 7.71 -16.77 5.93
CA ARG A 82 8.30 -17.75 6.84
C ARG A 82 9.82 -17.59 6.94
N ALA A 83 10.47 -17.31 5.83
CA ALA A 83 11.93 -17.08 5.77
C ALA A 83 12.35 -15.69 6.23
N GLY A 84 11.41 -14.78 6.51
CA GLY A 84 11.70 -13.38 6.85
C GLY A 84 12.39 -12.62 5.71
N VAL A 85 12.02 -12.92 4.46
CA VAL A 85 12.61 -12.34 3.26
C VAL A 85 11.55 -11.60 2.46
N SER A 86 11.86 -10.38 2.00
CA SER A 86 10.95 -9.64 1.12
C SER A 86 10.90 -10.27 -0.27
N ARG A 87 9.69 -10.62 -0.72
CA ARG A 87 9.43 -11.15 -2.07
C ARG A 87 9.42 -10.08 -3.16
N GLY A 88 9.51 -8.83 -2.78
CA GLY A 88 9.46 -7.70 -3.71
C GLY A 88 9.34 -6.39 -2.96
N MET A 89 9.11 -5.34 -3.70
CA MET A 89 9.02 -3.98 -3.18
C MET A 89 7.57 -3.60 -2.98
N ASN A 90 7.10 -3.52 -1.74
CA ASN A 90 5.79 -2.96 -1.44
C ASN A 90 5.85 -1.42 -1.47
N ALA A 91 6.00 -0.88 -2.68
CA ALA A 91 6.10 0.55 -2.95
C ALA A 91 5.08 0.97 -4.02
N GLN A 92 4.76 2.25 -4.05
CA GLN A 92 3.71 2.82 -4.91
C GLN A 92 3.96 2.56 -6.41
N GLY A 93 5.22 2.59 -6.85
CA GLY A 93 5.58 2.28 -8.23
C GLY A 93 5.13 0.89 -8.66
N PRO A 94 5.69 -0.19 -8.11
CA PRO A 94 5.33 -1.55 -8.49
C PRO A 94 3.87 -1.92 -8.19
N ALA A 95 3.35 -1.49 -7.02
CA ALA A 95 2.03 -1.91 -6.57
C ALA A 95 0.87 -1.17 -7.26
N MET A 96 1.07 0.09 -7.64
CA MET A 96 0.02 0.96 -8.13
C MET A 96 0.28 1.46 -9.56
N LEU A 97 1.46 2.05 -9.82
CA LEU A 97 1.76 2.66 -11.11
C LEU A 97 1.93 1.62 -12.22
N VAL A 98 2.70 0.55 -11.98
CA VAL A 98 2.94 -0.48 -13.00
C VAL A 98 1.63 -1.04 -13.57
N PRO A 99 0.67 -1.53 -12.75
CA PRO A 99 -0.60 -1.99 -13.29
C PRO A 99 -1.42 -0.86 -13.97
N THR A 100 -1.33 0.37 -13.48
CA THR A 100 -1.97 1.53 -14.13
C THR A 100 -1.38 1.81 -15.50
N LEU A 101 -0.06 1.75 -15.67
CA LEU A 101 0.61 1.92 -16.96
C LEU A 101 0.29 0.77 -17.92
N LEU A 102 0.22 -0.46 -17.44
CA LEU A 102 -0.16 -1.60 -18.29
C LEU A 102 -1.55 -1.42 -18.92
N GLU A 103 -2.48 -0.82 -18.16
CA GLU A 103 -3.86 -0.59 -18.63
C GLU A 103 -4.00 0.70 -19.47
N HIS A 104 -3.35 1.79 -19.07
CA HIS A 104 -3.61 3.13 -19.61
C HIS A 104 -2.40 3.83 -20.23
N GLY A 105 -1.19 3.37 -19.98
CA GLY A 105 0.04 4.00 -20.48
C GLY A 105 0.24 3.83 -21.98
N SER A 106 0.93 4.77 -22.61
CA SER A 106 1.42 4.60 -23.97
C SER A 106 2.51 3.53 -24.02
N GLU A 107 2.80 3.01 -25.21
CA GLU A 107 3.84 1.99 -25.37
C GLU A 107 5.22 2.52 -24.92
N GLU A 108 5.52 3.80 -25.25
CA GLU A 108 6.75 4.47 -24.82
C GLU A 108 6.83 4.58 -23.29
N GLN A 109 5.70 4.90 -22.63
CA GLN A 109 5.64 4.98 -21.16
C GLN A 109 5.86 3.61 -20.52
N LYS A 110 5.26 2.55 -21.07
CA LYS A 110 5.43 1.17 -20.58
C LYS A 110 6.89 0.73 -20.70
N GLN A 111 7.48 0.89 -21.88
CA GLN A 111 8.88 0.53 -22.16
C GLN A 111 9.87 1.30 -21.28
N ARG A 112 9.61 2.59 -21.09
CA ARG A 112 10.49 3.48 -20.34
C ARG A 112 10.46 3.19 -18.83
N TRP A 113 9.27 2.94 -18.26
CA TRP A 113 9.10 3.03 -16.81
C TRP A 113 8.88 1.72 -16.08
N ILE A 114 8.31 0.68 -16.73
CA ILE A 114 7.93 -0.54 -16.01
C ILE A 114 9.17 -1.30 -15.53
N ALA A 115 10.10 -1.63 -16.39
CA ALA A 115 11.29 -2.41 -16.01
C ALA A 115 12.14 -1.75 -14.92
N PRO A 116 12.52 -0.45 -15.00
CA PRO A 116 13.26 0.21 -13.93
C PRO A 116 12.50 0.27 -12.60
N THR A 117 11.16 0.41 -12.66
CA THR A 117 10.31 0.41 -11.47
C THR A 117 10.30 -0.97 -10.80
N LEU A 118 10.20 -2.05 -11.57
CA LEU A 118 10.20 -3.42 -11.05
C LEU A 118 11.54 -3.81 -10.42
N ARG A 119 12.66 -3.29 -10.96
CA ARG A 119 14.01 -3.49 -10.39
C ARG A 119 14.31 -2.53 -9.24
N GLY A 120 13.37 -1.62 -8.90
CA GLY A 120 13.58 -0.64 -7.84
C GLY A 120 14.68 0.38 -8.13
N GLU A 121 15.03 0.58 -9.40
CA GLU A 121 15.94 1.62 -9.87
C GLU A 121 15.30 3.01 -9.81
N VAL A 122 13.97 3.05 -9.98
CA VAL A 122 13.16 4.26 -9.88
C VAL A 122 12.11 4.08 -8.78
N ILE A 123 12.16 4.95 -7.79
CA ILE A 123 11.17 5.05 -6.72
C ILE A 123 10.14 6.11 -7.08
N TRP A 124 8.88 5.80 -6.86
CA TRP A 124 7.74 6.64 -7.18
C TRP A 124 6.99 7.08 -5.93
N CYS A 125 6.49 8.30 -5.93
CA CYS A 125 5.50 8.77 -4.97
C CYS A 125 4.18 9.17 -5.66
N GLN A 126 3.11 9.26 -4.86
CA GLN A 126 1.76 9.54 -5.31
C GLN A 126 1.35 10.96 -4.90
N GLY A 127 1.07 11.83 -5.88
CA GLY A 127 0.60 13.19 -5.67
C GLY A 127 -0.92 13.31 -5.87
N TYR A 128 -1.73 12.85 -4.92
CA TYR A 128 -3.19 12.87 -5.04
C TYR A 128 -3.83 13.91 -4.13
N SER A 129 -3.81 13.69 -2.83
CA SER A 129 -4.49 14.54 -1.84
C SER A 129 -3.92 15.94 -1.78
N GLU A 130 -4.79 16.91 -1.48
CA GLU A 130 -4.43 18.30 -1.20
C GLU A 130 -4.99 18.69 0.17
N PRO A 131 -4.53 19.78 0.81
CA PRO A 131 -5.05 20.20 2.11
C PRO A 131 -6.57 20.35 2.15
N GLY A 132 -7.19 20.79 1.04
CA GLY A 132 -8.64 20.92 0.89
C GLY A 132 -9.33 19.75 0.19
N SER A 133 -8.61 18.70 -0.22
CA SER A 133 -9.13 17.67 -1.15
C SER A 133 -8.56 16.29 -0.82
N GLY A 134 -9.14 15.61 0.15
CA GLY A 134 -8.81 14.24 0.52
C GLY A 134 -9.92 13.27 0.11
N SER A 135 -10.96 13.11 0.94
CA SER A 135 -12.12 12.25 0.63
C SER A 135 -12.85 12.69 -0.64
N ASP A 136 -12.97 14.00 -0.86
CA ASP A 136 -13.45 14.58 -2.11
C ASP A 136 -12.28 14.90 -3.05
N LEU A 137 -11.54 13.86 -3.43
CA LEU A 137 -10.34 13.99 -4.26
C LEU A 137 -10.61 14.70 -5.59
N ALA A 138 -11.79 14.52 -6.17
CA ALA A 138 -12.14 15.18 -7.42
C ALA A 138 -12.23 16.72 -7.33
N SER A 139 -12.22 17.29 -6.11
CA SER A 139 -12.14 18.74 -5.87
C SER A 139 -10.71 19.29 -5.85
N LEU A 140 -9.72 18.49 -6.24
CA LEU A 140 -8.33 18.96 -6.34
C LEU A 140 -8.20 20.24 -7.17
N SER A 141 -7.29 21.12 -6.74
CA SER A 141 -7.07 22.45 -7.29
C SER A 141 -5.70 22.66 -7.91
N THR A 142 -4.73 21.77 -7.66
CA THR A 142 -3.43 21.80 -8.34
C THR A 142 -3.67 21.86 -9.85
N SER A 143 -3.29 22.96 -10.46
CA SER A 143 -3.57 23.26 -11.88
C SER A 143 -2.41 22.88 -12.78
N ALA A 144 -2.72 22.57 -14.03
CA ALA A 144 -1.74 22.40 -15.10
C ALA A 144 -2.22 23.21 -16.32
N ARG A 145 -1.59 24.35 -16.54
CA ARG A 145 -1.89 25.24 -17.67
C ARG A 145 -0.98 24.91 -18.86
N GLU A 146 -1.54 24.83 -20.03
CA GLU A 146 -0.76 24.68 -21.26
C GLU A 146 0.19 25.85 -21.50
N ASP A 147 1.41 25.54 -21.91
CA ASP A 147 2.44 26.51 -22.28
C ASP A 147 3.34 25.89 -23.37
N GLY A 148 2.98 26.11 -24.63
CA GLY A 148 3.62 25.46 -25.77
C GLY A 148 3.35 23.96 -25.81
N GLY A 149 4.41 23.15 -25.89
CA GLY A 149 4.33 21.66 -25.82
C GLY A 149 4.30 21.08 -24.41
N ASP A 150 4.28 21.94 -23.38
CA ASP A 150 4.37 21.56 -21.97
C ASP A 150 3.14 21.97 -21.18
N PHE A 151 3.05 21.48 -19.95
CA PHE A 151 2.21 22.03 -18.88
C PHE A 151 3.06 22.79 -17.87
N LEU A 152 2.53 23.92 -17.34
CA LEU A 152 3.01 24.56 -16.13
C LEU A 152 2.10 24.17 -14.97
N ILE A 153 2.68 23.46 -14.00
CA ILE A 153 1.94 22.94 -12.84
C ILE A 153 2.15 23.87 -11.66
N ASN A 154 1.03 24.26 -11.03
CA ASN A 154 1.01 25.10 -9.83
C ASN A 154 0.02 24.54 -8.81
N GLY A 155 0.45 24.50 -7.53
CA GLY A 155 -0.38 24.00 -6.44
C GLY A 155 0.43 23.24 -5.39
N GLN A 156 -0.24 22.35 -4.67
CA GLN A 156 0.44 21.53 -3.67
C GLN A 156 -0.26 20.20 -3.44
N LYS A 157 0.53 19.22 -3.00
CA LYS A 157 0.05 17.91 -2.56
C LYS A 157 0.45 17.67 -1.11
N ILE A 158 -0.35 16.87 -0.39
CA ILE A 158 -0.10 16.51 1.01
C ILE A 158 -0.27 15.00 1.21
N TRP A 159 0.29 14.48 2.28
CA TRP A 159 0.31 13.05 2.61
C TRP A 159 1.05 12.22 1.55
N THR A 160 1.97 12.84 0.84
CA THR A 160 2.77 12.18 -0.20
C THR A 160 3.84 11.34 0.47
N SER A 161 3.57 10.03 0.58
CA SER A 161 4.50 9.09 1.21
C SER A 161 5.79 9.00 0.39
N THR A 162 6.94 9.04 1.09
CA THR A 162 8.28 8.86 0.52
C THR A 162 8.69 9.85 -0.59
N ALA A 163 8.05 11.03 -0.69
CA ALA A 163 8.40 12.02 -1.71
C ALA A 163 9.84 12.50 -1.58
N ASP A 164 10.38 12.57 -0.36
CA ASP A 164 11.75 12.89 -0.02
C ASP A 164 12.80 11.90 -0.56
N LYS A 165 12.36 10.67 -0.90
CA LYS A 165 13.22 9.58 -1.40
C LYS A 165 12.92 9.18 -2.84
N SER A 166 11.89 9.76 -3.44
CA SER A 166 11.38 9.38 -4.76
C SER A 166 12.05 10.17 -5.87
N GLN A 167 12.35 9.51 -6.98
CA GLN A 167 12.86 10.14 -8.20
C GLN A 167 11.72 10.61 -9.11
N MET A 168 10.56 9.97 -9.02
CA MET A 168 9.43 10.25 -9.89
C MET A 168 8.12 10.35 -9.08
N MET A 169 7.17 11.09 -9.61
CA MET A 169 5.82 11.19 -9.09
C MET A 169 4.79 10.88 -10.17
N PHE A 170 3.72 10.20 -9.78
CA PHE A 170 2.48 10.22 -10.54
C PHE A 170 1.46 11.10 -9.82
N VAL A 171 0.95 12.10 -10.53
CA VAL A 171 0.18 13.20 -9.93
C VAL A 171 -1.14 13.44 -10.66
N LEU A 172 -2.17 13.78 -9.88
CA LEU A 172 -3.44 14.28 -10.42
C LEU A 172 -3.44 15.81 -10.41
N VAL A 173 -3.74 16.39 -11.56
CA VAL A 173 -3.80 17.84 -11.76
C VAL A 173 -5.05 18.24 -12.54
N ARG A 174 -5.49 19.48 -12.40
CA ARG A 174 -6.60 20.03 -13.15
C ARG A 174 -6.10 20.68 -14.43
N THR A 175 -6.38 20.03 -15.56
CA THR A 175 -6.05 20.53 -16.90
C THR A 175 -7.20 21.24 -17.59
N GLU A 176 -8.46 20.91 -17.20
CA GLU A 176 -9.68 21.48 -17.76
C GLU A 176 -10.49 22.18 -16.67
N PRO A 177 -10.20 23.47 -16.35
CA PRO A 177 -10.85 24.16 -15.22
C PRO A 177 -12.36 24.35 -15.39
N ASN A 178 -12.83 24.44 -16.64
CA ASN A 178 -14.25 24.64 -16.96
C ASN A 178 -15.03 23.33 -17.20
N ALA A 179 -14.37 22.18 -17.15
CA ALA A 179 -15.02 20.89 -17.36
C ALA A 179 -15.74 20.41 -16.09
N PRO A 180 -16.69 19.49 -16.20
CA PRO A 180 -17.26 18.82 -15.05
C PRO A 180 -16.16 18.25 -14.14
N LYS A 181 -16.38 18.26 -12.83
CA LYS A 181 -15.42 17.97 -11.78
C LYS A 181 -14.48 16.79 -12.06
N HIS A 182 -15.02 15.66 -12.52
CA HIS A 182 -14.26 14.43 -12.79
C HIS A 182 -13.58 14.46 -14.18
N SER A 183 -14.11 15.19 -15.14
CA SER A 183 -13.59 15.27 -16.51
C SER A 183 -12.51 16.33 -16.71
N GLY A 184 -12.19 17.09 -15.65
CA GLY A 184 -11.18 18.16 -15.72
C GLY A 184 -9.82 17.74 -15.18
N ILE A 185 -9.64 16.47 -14.82
CA ILE A 185 -8.44 15.96 -14.15
C ILE A 185 -7.61 15.15 -15.15
N SER A 186 -6.29 15.37 -15.14
CA SER A 186 -5.32 14.55 -15.87
C SER A 186 -4.35 13.87 -14.91
N TYR A 187 -3.82 12.72 -15.35
CA TYR A 187 -2.83 11.93 -14.64
C TYR A 187 -1.47 12.13 -15.32
N ILE A 188 -0.49 12.69 -14.61
CA ILE A 188 0.79 13.09 -15.19
C ILE A 188 1.95 12.39 -14.44
N LEU A 189 2.97 11.99 -15.20
CA LEU A 189 4.23 11.50 -14.67
C LEU A 189 5.25 12.65 -14.68
N LEU A 190 5.91 12.92 -13.55
CA LEU A 190 6.93 13.95 -13.47
C LEU A 190 8.14 13.51 -12.64
N ALA A 191 9.31 14.07 -12.97
CA ALA A 191 10.53 13.87 -12.21
C ALA A 191 10.55 14.81 -11.00
N MET A 192 10.95 14.30 -9.84
CA MET A 192 10.94 15.04 -8.58
C MET A 192 12.05 16.09 -8.48
N ASP A 193 13.07 16.02 -9.36
CA ASP A 193 14.14 17.00 -9.50
C ASP A 193 13.81 18.15 -10.48
N THR A 194 12.56 18.18 -11.01
CA THR A 194 12.12 19.26 -11.90
C THR A 194 12.13 20.59 -11.16
N PRO A 195 12.74 21.64 -11.74
CA PRO A 195 12.72 22.99 -11.11
C PRO A 195 11.33 23.46 -10.75
N GLY A 196 11.19 24.05 -9.55
CA GLY A 196 9.91 24.51 -9.01
C GLY A 196 9.21 23.52 -8.09
N ILE A 197 9.74 22.31 -7.92
CA ILE A 197 9.26 21.33 -6.94
C ILE A 197 10.00 21.56 -5.62
N GLU A 198 9.24 21.65 -4.53
CA GLU A 198 9.75 21.73 -3.17
C GLU A 198 9.07 20.66 -2.33
N VAL A 199 9.87 19.79 -1.67
CA VAL A 199 9.38 18.72 -0.79
C VAL A 199 9.63 19.12 0.66
N GLN A 200 8.58 19.11 1.49
CA GLN A 200 8.68 19.38 2.91
C GLN A 200 8.16 18.18 3.70
N PRO A 201 9.02 17.50 4.49
CA PRO A 201 8.58 16.43 5.37
C PRO A 201 7.54 16.90 6.38
N LEU A 202 6.54 16.06 6.63
CA LEU A 202 5.53 16.28 7.67
C LEU A 202 5.96 15.54 8.94
N GLU A 203 6.05 16.28 10.02
CA GLU A 203 6.19 15.66 11.34
C GLU A 203 4.84 15.04 11.74
N THR A 204 4.85 13.75 12.05
CA THR A 204 3.67 12.99 12.45
C THR A 204 3.86 12.38 13.82
N MET A 205 2.76 11.96 14.48
CA MET A 205 2.82 11.29 15.79
C MET A 205 3.61 9.99 15.76
N SER A 206 3.70 9.33 14.61
CA SER A 206 4.53 8.14 14.45
C SER A 206 6.03 8.43 14.36
N GLY A 207 6.41 9.71 14.36
CA GLY A 207 7.79 10.16 14.24
C GLY A 207 8.41 9.76 12.90
N ALA A 208 9.73 9.75 12.86
CA ALA A 208 10.50 9.23 11.73
C ALA A 208 10.64 7.69 11.74
N ILE A 209 9.91 6.99 12.62
CA ILE A 209 9.98 5.54 12.76
C ILE A 209 9.15 4.90 11.67
N GLY A 210 9.81 4.35 10.68
CA GLY A 210 9.22 3.61 9.57
C GLY A 210 9.59 4.15 8.20
N GLU A 211 9.33 3.34 7.19
CA GLU A 211 9.65 3.61 5.78
C GLU A 211 8.76 4.71 5.15
N ASN A 212 7.72 5.14 5.86
CA ASN A 212 6.67 6.02 5.35
C ASN A 212 6.76 7.42 5.96
N SER A 213 7.73 8.22 5.51
CA SER A 213 7.68 9.66 5.72
C SER A 213 6.56 10.26 4.89
N PHE A 214 5.63 10.98 5.52
CA PHE A 214 4.67 11.80 4.79
C PHE A 214 5.28 13.17 4.46
N ASN A 215 4.93 13.69 3.29
CA ASN A 215 5.45 14.97 2.84
C ASN A 215 4.34 15.86 2.29
N GLN A 216 4.58 17.17 2.34
CA GLN A 216 3.97 18.15 1.45
C GLN A 216 4.87 18.33 0.22
N VAL A 217 4.26 18.52 -0.93
CA VAL A 217 4.97 18.80 -2.17
C VAL A 217 4.34 20.03 -2.82
N PHE A 218 5.13 21.08 -3.00
CA PHE A 218 4.73 22.33 -3.61
C PHE A 218 5.20 22.39 -5.05
N PHE A 219 4.37 22.95 -5.93
CA PHE A 219 4.65 23.14 -7.33
C PHE A 219 4.54 24.65 -7.65
N ARG A 220 5.62 25.20 -8.19
CA ARG A 220 5.70 26.62 -8.63
C ARG A 220 6.22 26.67 -10.05
N ASP A 221 5.33 26.87 -11.01
CA ASP A 221 5.62 26.87 -12.45
C ASP A 221 6.44 25.65 -12.93
N VAL A 222 6.11 24.47 -12.40
CA VAL A 222 6.79 23.23 -12.73
C VAL A 222 6.46 22.83 -14.16
N ARG A 223 7.48 22.82 -15.03
CA ARG A 223 7.33 22.53 -16.45
C ARG A 223 7.42 21.03 -16.72
N VAL A 224 6.38 20.49 -17.33
CA VAL A 224 6.27 19.04 -17.62
C VAL A 224 5.76 18.83 -19.05
N PRO A 225 6.44 18.00 -19.89
CA PRO A 225 5.99 17.71 -21.25
C PRO A 225 4.58 17.12 -21.27
N GLN A 226 3.76 17.53 -22.23
CA GLN A 226 2.41 16.98 -22.44
C GLN A 226 2.44 15.46 -22.73
N ALA A 227 3.53 14.95 -23.31
CA ALA A 227 3.75 13.51 -23.52
C ALA A 227 3.78 12.68 -22.21
N ASN A 228 3.93 13.32 -21.06
CA ASN A 228 3.93 12.67 -19.74
C ASN A 228 2.50 12.41 -19.21
N VAL A 229 1.45 12.83 -19.90
CA VAL A 229 0.06 12.47 -19.58
C VAL A 229 -0.13 10.98 -19.82
N VAL A 230 -0.64 10.27 -18.83
CA VAL A 230 -1.05 8.87 -18.96
C VAL A 230 -2.49 8.85 -19.49
N GLY A 231 -2.73 8.07 -20.55
CA GLY A 231 -4.01 8.06 -21.24
C GLY A 231 -4.30 9.37 -21.97
N ARG A 232 -5.53 9.86 -21.90
CA ARG A 232 -5.93 11.12 -22.53
C ARG A 232 -6.08 12.22 -21.49
N ARG A 233 -5.80 13.44 -21.90
CA ARG A 233 -6.09 14.66 -21.14
C ARG A 233 -7.56 14.68 -20.71
N GLY A 234 -7.83 14.99 -19.45
CA GLY A 234 -9.18 14.96 -18.87
C GLY A 234 -9.67 13.59 -18.39
N GLU A 235 -8.99 12.48 -18.71
CA GLU A 235 -9.37 11.12 -18.28
C GLU A 235 -8.69 10.69 -16.96
N GLY A 236 -7.95 11.57 -16.30
CA GLY A 236 -7.18 11.25 -15.10
C GLY A 236 -8.00 10.68 -13.94
N TRP A 237 -9.27 11.02 -13.83
CA TRP A 237 -10.16 10.43 -12.82
C TRP A 237 -10.41 8.94 -13.04
N LYS A 238 -10.62 8.53 -14.29
CA LYS A 238 -10.77 7.11 -14.66
C LYS A 238 -9.49 6.34 -14.33
N ILE A 239 -8.34 6.89 -14.71
CA ILE A 239 -7.02 6.30 -14.48
C ILE A 239 -6.70 6.22 -12.98
N ALA A 240 -7.02 7.28 -12.21
CA ALA A 240 -6.89 7.29 -10.77
C ALA A 240 -7.71 6.17 -10.10
N ASN A 241 -8.90 5.87 -10.59
CA ASN A 241 -9.70 4.77 -10.06
C ASN A 241 -9.03 3.40 -10.24
N THR A 242 -8.35 3.16 -11.38
CA THR A 242 -7.51 1.95 -11.57
C THR A 242 -6.41 1.90 -10.51
N THR A 243 -5.66 2.99 -10.33
CA THR A 243 -4.61 3.10 -9.30
C THR A 243 -5.16 2.82 -7.89
N LEU A 244 -6.31 3.40 -7.52
CA LEU A 244 -6.94 3.23 -6.21
C LEU A 244 -7.47 1.80 -5.96
N VAL A 245 -7.80 1.05 -7.01
CA VAL A 245 -8.14 -0.38 -6.88
C VAL A 245 -6.90 -1.16 -6.43
N HIS A 246 -5.75 -0.91 -7.06
CA HIS A 246 -4.48 -1.56 -6.71
C HIS A 246 -3.94 -1.10 -5.35
N GLU A 247 -4.12 0.17 -4.98
CA GLU A 247 -3.80 0.68 -3.65
C GLU A 247 -4.53 -0.11 -2.56
N ARG A 248 -5.85 -0.28 -2.70
CA ARG A 248 -6.64 -1.06 -1.73
C ARG A 248 -6.21 -2.51 -1.62
N ALA A 249 -5.78 -3.12 -2.72
CA ALA A 249 -5.26 -4.49 -2.73
C ALA A 249 -3.92 -4.61 -1.98
N SER A 250 -3.09 -3.56 -1.99
CA SER A 250 -1.80 -3.52 -1.30
C SER A 250 -1.90 -3.26 0.21
N LEU A 251 -3.02 -2.70 0.69
CA LEU A 251 -3.27 -2.40 2.11
C LEU A 251 -3.66 -3.63 2.95
N ASN A 252 -3.42 -4.85 2.46
CA ASN A 252 -3.68 -6.08 3.20
C ASN A 252 -2.72 -6.21 4.40
N ALA A 253 -3.15 -5.71 5.56
CA ALA A 253 -2.43 -5.93 6.82
C ALA A 253 -2.46 -7.43 7.17
N ASN A 254 -1.29 -8.00 7.49
CA ASN A 254 -1.20 -9.35 8.05
C ASN A 254 -1.69 -9.34 9.51
N ALA A 255 -3.00 -9.31 9.70
CA ALA A 255 -3.62 -9.26 11.03
C ALA A 255 -3.28 -10.48 11.89
N GLU A 256 -3.12 -11.66 11.28
CA GLU A 256 -2.74 -12.88 11.99
C GLU A 256 -1.30 -12.78 12.51
N GLY A 257 -0.35 -12.31 11.70
CA GLY A 257 1.04 -12.09 12.11
C GLY A 257 1.17 -11.07 13.23
N LEU A 258 0.41 -9.97 13.14
CA LEU A 258 0.36 -8.96 14.17
C LEU A 258 -0.24 -9.50 15.48
N TRP A 259 -1.32 -10.29 15.40
CA TRP A 259 -1.92 -10.97 16.55
C TRP A 259 -0.94 -11.96 17.20
N LEU A 260 -0.20 -12.76 16.43
CA LEU A 260 0.84 -13.65 16.95
C LEU A 260 1.97 -12.89 17.65
N ARG A 261 2.33 -11.71 17.17
CA ARG A 261 3.30 -10.83 17.84
C ARG A 261 2.76 -10.34 19.17
N LEU A 262 1.48 -9.95 19.23
CA LEU A 262 0.80 -9.60 20.50
C LEU A 262 0.80 -10.75 21.49
N VAL A 263 0.52 -11.99 21.07
CA VAL A 263 0.61 -13.18 21.94
C VAL A 263 2.01 -13.33 22.54
N LYS A 264 3.06 -13.10 21.75
CA LYS A 264 4.45 -13.14 22.26
C LYS A 264 4.72 -12.07 23.29
N LEU A 265 4.23 -10.84 23.09
CA LEU A 265 4.30 -9.75 24.07
C LEU A 265 3.59 -10.14 25.37
N MET A 266 2.33 -10.58 25.29
CA MET A 266 1.49 -10.91 26.43
C MET A 266 1.99 -12.10 27.28
N ARG A 267 2.85 -12.95 26.73
CA ARG A 267 3.54 -14.00 27.46
C ARG A 267 4.72 -13.48 28.28
N LYS A 268 5.30 -12.34 27.88
CA LYS A 268 6.47 -11.72 28.55
C LYS A 268 6.07 -10.66 29.56
N GLU A 269 5.06 -9.87 29.23
CA GLU A 269 4.58 -8.80 30.12
C GLU A 269 3.67 -9.37 31.23
N THR A 270 3.66 -8.70 32.38
CA THR A 270 2.86 -9.11 33.55
C THR A 270 1.84 -8.03 33.90
N ALA A 271 0.68 -8.47 34.35
CA ALA A 271 -0.37 -7.63 34.91
C ALA A 271 -0.78 -8.19 36.28
N ASN A 272 -0.69 -7.37 37.33
CA ASN A 272 -0.98 -7.77 38.70
C ASN A 272 -0.24 -9.05 39.13
N GLY A 273 1.04 -9.19 38.76
CA GLY A 273 1.90 -10.31 39.17
C GLY A 273 1.69 -11.61 38.38
N VAL A 274 0.80 -11.64 37.36
CA VAL A 274 0.60 -12.80 36.49
C VAL A 274 0.95 -12.44 35.05
N PRO A 275 1.35 -13.39 34.19
CA PRO A 275 1.52 -13.13 32.76
C PRO A 275 0.25 -12.51 32.19
N ALA A 276 0.39 -11.45 31.40
CA ALA A 276 -0.77 -10.72 30.85
C ALA A 276 -1.72 -11.62 30.03
N ILE A 277 -1.18 -12.65 29.38
CA ILE A 277 -2.00 -13.64 28.65
C ILE A 277 -2.91 -14.48 29.57
N ALA A 278 -2.59 -14.61 30.85
CA ALA A 278 -3.40 -15.31 31.84
C ALA A 278 -4.36 -14.37 32.58
N HIS A 279 -4.16 -13.05 32.49
CA HIS A 279 -5.04 -12.07 33.13
C HIS A 279 -6.43 -12.05 32.45
N PRO A 280 -7.54 -12.26 33.17
CA PRO A 280 -8.85 -12.50 32.59
C PRO A 280 -9.31 -11.44 31.58
N LEU A 281 -9.16 -10.15 31.92
CA LEU A 281 -9.57 -9.04 31.04
C LEU A 281 -8.76 -8.97 29.75
N TYR A 282 -7.45 -9.12 29.84
CA TYR A 282 -6.59 -9.09 28.66
C TYR A 282 -6.77 -10.33 27.79
N ARG A 283 -6.97 -11.49 28.43
CA ARG A 283 -7.26 -12.74 27.70
C ARG A 283 -8.57 -12.67 26.94
N ASP A 284 -9.65 -12.14 27.52
CA ASP A 284 -10.93 -11.95 26.81
C ASP A 284 -10.74 -11.06 25.56
N ARG A 285 -10.08 -9.92 25.73
CA ARG A 285 -9.78 -9.02 24.59
C ARG A 285 -8.92 -9.70 23.53
N LEU A 286 -7.88 -10.45 23.92
CA LEU A 286 -7.03 -11.20 23.01
C LEU A 286 -7.84 -12.21 22.18
N LEU A 287 -8.76 -12.96 22.80
CA LEU A 287 -9.60 -13.95 22.12
C LEU A 287 -10.61 -13.31 21.18
N ARG A 288 -11.16 -12.15 21.53
CA ARG A 288 -12.01 -11.36 20.61
C ARG A 288 -11.24 -10.89 19.38
N LEU A 289 -10.00 -10.44 19.53
CA LEU A 289 -9.13 -10.07 18.41
C LEU A 289 -8.74 -11.30 17.58
N GLN A 290 -8.49 -12.45 18.20
CA GLN A 290 -8.23 -13.70 17.51
C GLN A 290 -9.38 -14.11 16.60
N SER A 291 -10.61 -14.06 17.10
CA SER A 291 -11.78 -14.44 16.29
C SER A 291 -11.95 -13.55 15.06
N ARG A 292 -11.68 -12.23 15.20
CA ARG A 292 -11.69 -11.29 14.07
C ARG A 292 -10.54 -11.56 13.09
N ALA A 293 -9.32 -11.84 13.59
CA ALA A 293 -8.17 -12.17 12.74
C ALA A 293 -8.42 -13.46 11.93
N LEU A 294 -8.97 -14.50 12.56
CA LEU A 294 -9.39 -15.74 11.89
C LEU A 294 -10.50 -15.50 10.88
N ALA A 295 -11.51 -14.69 11.22
CA ALA A 295 -12.57 -14.33 10.29
C ALA A 295 -11.98 -13.64 9.03
N MET A 296 -11.03 -12.71 9.19
CA MET A 296 -10.38 -12.06 8.07
C MET A 296 -9.50 -13.01 7.25
N LYS A 297 -8.81 -13.96 7.88
CA LYS A 297 -8.08 -15.02 7.19
C LYS A 297 -9.00 -15.85 6.29
N HIS A 298 -10.10 -16.35 6.84
CA HIS A 298 -11.08 -17.14 6.07
C HIS A 298 -11.79 -16.31 5.00
N HIS A 299 -12.01 -15.01 5.28
CA HIS A 299 -12.55 -14.08 4.29
C HIS A 299 -11.59 -13.92 3.10
N SER A 300 -10.28 -13.77 3.35
CA SER A 300 -9.26 -13.72 2.28
C SER A 300 -9.24 -15.02 1.46
N MET A 301 -9.39 -16.20 2.10
CA MET A 301 -9.53 -17.47 1.39
C MET A 301 -10.80 -17.55 0.52
N ARG A 302 -11.90 -16.93 0.98
CA ARG A 302 -13.12 -16.81 0.17
C ARG A 302 -12.88 -15.94 -1.06
N LEU A 303 -12.22 -14.80 -0.90
CA LEU A 303 -11.87 -13.92 -2.03
C LEU A 303 -10.96 -14.63 -3.04
N LEU A 304 -9.99 -15.39 -2.55
CA LEU A 304 -9.13 -16.24 -3.37
C LEU A 304 -9.96 -17.27 -4.15
N THR A 305 -10.92 -17.93 -3.50
CA THR A 305 -11.82 -18.91 -4.15
C THR A 305 -12.65 -18.25 -5.26
N CYS A 306 -13.19 -17.05 -5.03
CA CYS A 306 -13.88 -16.28 -6.07
C CYS A 306 -12.94 -16.01 -7.27
N GLY A 307 -11.71 -15.56 -7.01
CA GLY A 307 -10.71 -15.32 -8.05
C GLY A 307 -10.38 -16.57 -8.87
N LEU A 308 -10.18 -17.72 -8.20
CA LEU A 308 -9.91 -19.01 -8.87
C LEU A 308 -11.08 -19.48 -9.76
N ARG A 309 -12.30 -19.08 -9.45
CA ARG A 309 -13.51 -19.42 -10.22
C ARG A 309 -13.87 -18.35 -11.26
N GLY A 310 -13.12 -17.25 -11.35
CA GLY A 310 -13.48 -16.11 -12.19
C GLY A 310 -14.76 -15.39 -11.74
N GLU A 311 -15.16 -15.57 -10.48
CA GLU A 311 -16.34 -14.96 -9.87
C GLU A 311 -16.01 -13.61 -9.25
N SER A 312 -16.95 -12.65 -9.35
CA SER A 312 -16.80 -11.38 -8.63
C SER A 312 -16.97 -11.58 -7.13
N PRO A 313 -16.08 -11.07 -6.28
CA PRO A 313 -16.29 -11.12 -4.83
C PRO A 313 -17.43 -10.19 -4.34
N GLY A 314 -17.95 -9.33 -5.22
CA GLY A 314 -19.02 -8.40 -4.88
C GLY A 314 -18.69 -7.54 -3.66
N VAL A 315 -19.67 -7.38 -2.75
CA VAL A 315 -19.53 -6.62 -1.48
C VAL A 315 -18.41 -7.16 -0.60
N ALA A 316 -18.14 -8.47 -0.67
CA ALA A 316 -17.15 -9.11 0.18
C ALA A 316 -15.75 -8.47 0.02
N GLY A 317 -15.36 -8.06 -1.19
CA GLY A 317 -14.09 -7.36 -1.42
C GLY A 317 -13.98 -6.00 -0.73
N LEU A 318 -15.11 -5.31 -0.53
CA LEU A 318 -15.14 -3.97 0.06
C LEU A 318 -14.91 -3.97 1.58
N VAL A 319 -15.14 -5.10 2.26
CA VAL A 319 -15.04 -5.20 3.73
C VAL A 319 -13.59 -5.29 4.20
N VAL A 320 -12.68 -5.75 3.33
CA VAL A 320 -11.29 -6.07 3.70
C VAL A 320 -10.57 -4.86 4.30
N LYS A 321 -10.53 -3.75 3.58
CA LYS A 321 -9.86 -2.52 4.04
C LYS A 321 -10.46 -2.01 5.35
N LEU A 322 -11.79 -1.96 5.42
CA LEU A 322 -12.51 -1.46 6.59
C LEU A 322 -12.18 -2.27 7.85
N GLN A 323 -12.18 -3.60 7.75
CA GLN A 323 -11.97 -4.47 8.90
C GLN A 323 -10.50 -4.62 9.27
N ASN A 324 -9.59 -4.77 8.29
CA ASN A 324 -8.17 -4.95 8.57
C ASN A 324 -7.53 -3.72 9.21
N CYS A 325 -7.87 -2.51 8.76
CA CYS A 325 -7.30 -1.29 9.33
C CYS A 325 -7.74 -1.11 10.80
N GLN A 326 -9.03 -1.34 11.08
CA GLN A 326 -9.55 -1.26 12.45
C GLN A 326 -8.95 -2.36 13.34
N LEU A 327 -8.85 -3.59 12.85
CA LEU A 327 -8.28 -4.72 13.59
C LEU A 327 -6.80 -4.48 13.91
N SER A 328 -6.05 -3.93 12.97
CA SER A 328 -4.65 -3.54 13.16
C SER A 328 -4.47 -2.55 14.31
N PHE A 329 -5.31 -1.52 14.35
CA PHE A 329 -5.34 -0.55 15.45
C PHE A 329 -5.73 -1.19 16.78
N ASP A 330 -6.79 -2.01 16.83
CA ASP A 330 -7.28 -2.64 18.04
C ASP A 330 -6.25 -3.61 18.65
N ILE A 331 -5.48 -4.32 17.80
CA ILE A 331 -4.38 -5.20 18.25
C ILE A 331 -3.27 -4.36 18.90
N ALA A 332 -2.86 -3.25 18.27
CA ALA A 332 -1.83 -2.37 18.79
C ALA A 332 -2.28 -1.68 20.09
N ALA A 333 -3.54 -1.26 20.17
CA ALA A 333 -4.12 -0.68 21.38
C ALA A 333 -4.07 -1.66 22.56
N LEU A 334 -4.41 -2.95 22.34
CA LEU A 334 -4.28 -3.95 23.39
C LEU A 334 -2.82 -4.18 23.81
N ALA A 335 -1.87 -4.14 22.86
CA ALA A 335 -0.45 -4.25 23.19
C ALA A 335 0.02 -3.11 24.10
N ILE A 336 -0.39 -1.87 23.80
CA ILE A 336 -0.07 -0.69 24.63
C ILE A 336 -0.67 -0.84 26.02
N ASP A 337 -1.94 -1.23 26.13
CA ASP A 337 -2.60 -1.44 27.43
C ASP A 337 -1.91 -2.53 28.25
N VAL A 338 -1.47 -3.61 27.62
CA VAL A 338 -0.75 -4.72 28.30
C VAL A 338 0.60 -4.27 28.85
N MET A 339 1.28 -3.35 28.16
CA MET A 339 2.56 -2.80 28.64
C MET A 339 2.38 -1.83 29.83
N GLY A 340 1.15 -1.39 30.11
CA GLY A 340 0.87 -0.46 31.22
C GLY A 340 1.65 0.85 31.07
N GLU A 341 2.33 1.28 32.13
CA GLU A 341 3.15 2.52 32.12
C GLU A 341 4.23 2.50 31.03
N LEU A 342 4.80 1.33 30.72
CA LEU A 342 5.80 1.18 29.67
C LEU A 342 5.21 1.40 28.27
N GLY A 343 3.90 1.30 28.11
CA GLY A 343 3.20 1.60 26.87
C GLY A 343 3.28 3.07 26.43
N SER A 344 3.59 3.99 27.37
CA SER A 344 3.83 5.40 27.08
C SER A 344 5.26 5.72 26.63
N LEU A 345 6.19 4.76 26.76
CA LEU A 345 7.58 4.94 26.39
C LEU A 345 7.75 4.77 24.89
N TYR A 346 8.36 5.76 24.27
CA TYR A 346 8.53 5.84 22.82
C TYR A 346 9.83 6.59 22.49
N ASP A 347 10.29 6.46 21.25
CA ASP A 347 11.39 7.22 20.68
C ASP A 347 12.73 7.05 21.44
N HIS A 348 13.24 5.82 21.42
CA HIS A 348 14.51 5.43 22.05
C HIS A 348 14.58 5.54 23.59
N ALA A 349 13.43 5.54 24.25
CA ALA A 349 13.38 5.51 25.71
C ALA A 349 14.07 4.25 26.28
N LYS A 350 14.81 4.41 27.40
CA LYS A 350 15.65 3.36 28.00
C LYS A 350 14.96 2.01 28.22
N TYR A 351 13.65 2.02 28.54
CA TYR A 351 12.87 0.83 28.86
C TYR A 351 11.76 0.53 27.86
N GLU A 352 11.82 1.11 26.67
CA GLU A 352 10.86 0.84 25.61
C GLU A 352 10.81 -0.65 25.26
N ARG A 353 9.63 -1.14 24.89
CA ARG A 353 9.40 -2.51 24.43
C ARG A 353 9.46 -2.59 22.90
N GLU A 354 10.16 -3.61 22.41
CA GLU A 354 10.26 -3.88 20.98
C GLU A 354 10.63 -2.64 20.14
N ARG A 355 11.49 -1.76 20.69
CA ARG A 355 11.93 -0.50 20.04
C ARG A 355 10.76 0.40 19.62
N GLY A 356 9.76 0.55 20.49
CA GLY A 356 8.59 1.41 20.21
C GLY A 356 7.66 0.90 19.09
N PHE A 357 7.82 -0.35 18.65
CA PHE A 357 7.03 -0.89 17.53
C PHE A 357 5.52 -0.73 17.72
N TRP A 358 5.00 -1.03 18.92
CA TRP A 358 3.57 -1.00 19.17
C TRP A 358 3.00 0.41 19.15
N GLN A 359 3.74 1.38 19.67
CA GLN A 359 3.36 2.80 19.65
C GLN A 359 3.38 3.33 18.22
N ALA A 360 4.48 3.12 17.48
CA ALA A 360 4.59 3.51 16.09
C ALA A 360 3.48 2.87 15.24
N HIS A 361 3.23 1.57 15.45
CA HIS A 361 2.18 0.86 14.72
C HIS A 361 0.78 1.37 15.04
N SER A 362 0.50 1.71 16.31
CA SER A 362 -0.78 2.30 16.72
C SER A 362 -1.04 3.64 16.04
N PHE A 363 -0.04 4.53 16.02
CA PHE A 363 -0.16 5.82 15.35
C PHE A 363 -0.30 5.66 13.83
N PHE A 364 0.47 4.77 13.23
CA PHE A 364 0.36 4.49 11.79
C PHE A 364 -1.01 3.89 11.43
N ALA A 365 -1.57 3.01 12.28
CA ALA A 365 -2.88 2.40 12.05
C ALA A 365 -4.01 3.43 12.01
N LEU A 366 -3.92 4.56 12.75
CA LEU A 366 -4.85 5.68 12.64
C LEU A 366 -4.82 6.27 11.22
N GLY A 367 -3.62 6.44 10.64
CA GLY A 367 -3.46 6.86 9.26
C GLY A 367 -4.07 5.88 8.26
N LEU A 368 -3.94 4.57 8.49
CA LEU A 368 -4.54 3.52 7.65
C LEU A 368 -6.08 3.55 7.67
N ILE A 369 -6.70 3.91 8.80
CA ILE A 369 -8.17 4.06 8.89
C ILE A 369 -8.66 5.21 8.00
N ILE A 370 -7.83 6.24 7.80
CA ILE A 370 -8.14 7.43 7.01
C ILE A 370 -7.70 7.26 5.55
N GLY A 371 -6.46 6.82 5.30
CA GLY A 371 -5.85 6.67 3.98
C GLY A 371 -6.54 5.63 3.10
N GLY A 372 -6.43 5.74 1.78
CA GLY A 372 -7.06 4.82 0.83
C GLY A 372 -8.60 4.82 0.85
N GLY A 373 -9.21 5.92 1.29
CA GLY A 373 -10.64 6.09 1.58
C GLY A 373 -10.96 5.83 3.04
N THR A 374 -11.50 6.86 3.72
CA THR A 374 -11.88 6.78 5.14
C THR A 374 -12.86 5.64 5.42
N ALA A 375 -12.97 5.21 6.68
CA ALA A 375 -13.97 4.23 7.10
C ALA A 375 -15.39 4.64 6.68
N GLN A 376 -15.72 5.95 6.73
CA GLN A 376 -17.00 6.49 6.29
C GLN A 376 -17.20 6.33 4.78
N ILE A 377 -16.20 6.69 3.97
CA ILE A 377 -16.23 6.49 2.51
C ILE A 377 -16.39 5.01 2.17
N GLN A 378 -15.66 4.10 2.85
CA GLN A 378 -15.82 2.66 2.64
C GLN A 378 -17.25 2.18 2.98
N LYS A 379 -17.83 2.68 4.08
CA LYS A 379 -19.22 2.36 4.46
C LYS A 379 -20.21 2.88 3.42
N ASN A 380 -20.04 4.09 2.89
CA ASN A 380 -20.90 4.62 1.82
C ASN A 380 -20.81 3.75 0.55
N ILE A 381 -19.59 3.34 0.14
CA ILE A 381 -19.43 2.44 -1.01
C ILE A 381 -20.13 1.09 -0.77
N ILE A 382 -19.99 0.52 0.43
CA ILE A 382 -20.66 -0.72 0.81
C ILE A 382 -22.19 -0.53 0.78
N ALA A 383 -22.69 0.54 1.36
CA ALA A 383 -24.12 0.85 1.41
C ALA A 383 -24.71 1.01 0.00
N GLU A 384 -24.12 1.88 -0.82
CA GLU A 384 -24.65 2.22 -2.14
C GLU A 384 -24.45 1.09 -3.16
N ARG A 385 -23.21 0.57 -3.29
CA ARG A 385 -22.88 -0.40 -4.34
C ARG A 385 -23.10 -1.85 -3.91
N GLY A 386 -22.99 -2.10 -2.61
CA GLY A 386 -23.08 -3.43 -2.06
C GLY A 386 -24.49 -3.82 -1.61
N LEU A 387 -25.16 -2.90 -0.93
CA LEU A 387 -26.48 -3.14 -0.34
C LEU A 387 -27.61 -2.47 -1.13
N GLY A 388 -27.28 -1.67 -2.17
CA GLY A 388 -28.28 -0.97 -2.98
C GLY A 388 -29.03 0.14 -2.24
N LEU A 389 -28.47 0.67 -1.14
CA LEU A 389 -29.08 1.75 -0.39
C LEU A 389 -29.02 3.07 -1.17
N PRO A 390 -29.95 4.01 -0.92
CA PRO A 390 -29.96 5.29 -1.59
C PRO A 390 -28.70 6.11 -1.26
N ARG A 391 -28.29 6.94 -2.21
CA ARG A 391 -27.18 7.87 -1.99
C ARG A 391 -27.55 8.93 -0.97
N GLU A 392 -26.54 9.44 -0.28
CA GLU A 392 -26.66 10.57 0.60
C GLU A 392 -27.26 11.79 -0.14
N PRO A 393 -28.25 12.49 0.44
CA PRO A 393 -28.82 13.68 -0.18
C PRO A 393 -27.74 14.73 -0.46
N LYS A 394 -27.76 15.31 -1.65
CA LYS A 394 -26.90 16.46 -1.92
C LYS A 394 -27.38 17.65 -1.09
N VAL A 395 -26.53 18.17 -0.22
CA VAL A 395 -26.78 19.47 0.40
C VAL A 395 -26.83 20.50 -0.72
N ALA A 396 -27.93 21.20 -0.86
CA ALA A 396 -28.00 22.32 -1.80
C ALA A 396 -26.89 23.33 -1.43
N SER A 397 -26.02 23.65 -2.40
CA SER A 397 -25.04 24.74 -2.20
C SER A 397 -25.83 26.01 -1.89
N ALA A 398 -25.60 26.55 -0.69
CA ALA A 398 -26.09 27.86 -0.33
C ALA A 398 -25.49 28.96 -1.21
#